data_30791bcd96aaf246c5f41d379ab66d1b
#
_entry.id   30791bcd96aaf246c5f41d379ab66d1b
#
_cell.length_a   1.000
_cell.length_b   1.000
_cell.length_c   1.000
_cell.angle_alpha   90.00
_cell.angle_beta   90.00
_cell.angle_gamma   90.00
#
_symmetry.space_group_name_H-M   'P 1'
#
loop_
_entity.id
_entity.type
_entity.pdbx_description
1 polymer ?
#
loop_
_entity_poly.entity_id
_entity_poly.type
_entity_poly.pdbx_seq_one_letter_code
_entity_poly.pdbx_strand_id
1 'polypeptide(L)'
;MEQKKEETKFFDFTEVEMEVSFDEKMKVDISQTLGNVIHQNTGDLGLDELARTIYKEGKADIPVEYVPVIVSILKMPQSLMAAGGKRALIEMFNQ
;
A
#
# COMPACT_ATOMS: atom_id res chain seq x y z
N MET A 1 -19.45 -16.39 22.78
CA MET A 1 -18.34 -16.19 22.03
C MET A 1 -18.25 -14.87 21.38
N GLU A 2 -17.13 -14.27 21.56
CA GLU A 2 -17.00 -12.99 21.09
C GLU A 2 -16.43 -12.94 19.75
N GLN A 3 -17.01 -12.19 18.85
CA GLN A 3 -16.48 -12.04 17.58
C GLN A 3 -15.63 -10.85 17.52
N LYS A 4 -14.36 -11.05 17.13
CA LYS A 4 -13.48 -9.99 17.03
C LYS A 4 -13.83 -9.19 15.80
N LYS A 5 -14.15 -7.94 15.98
CA LYS A 5 -14.43 -7.11 14.88
C LYS A 5 -13.15 -6.75 14.22
N GLU A 6 -13.03 -6.99 12.93
CA GLU A 6 -11.87 -6.58 12.20
C GLU A 6 -11.88 -5.10 12.02
N GLU A 7 -10.82 -4.44 12.41
CA GLU A 7 -10.68 -3.03 12.16
C GLU A 7 -10.02 -2.81 10.83
N THR A 8 -10.52 -1.89 10.07
CA THR A 8 -9.93 -1.53 8.79
C THR A 8 -9.72 -0.04 8.73
N LYS A 9 -8.80 0.38 7.88
CA LYS A 9 -8.58 1.78 7.57
C LYS A 9 -8.72 1.96 6.07
N PHE A 10 -9.37 3.02 5.67
CA PHE A 10 -9.56 3.30 4.25
C PHE A 10 -8.38 4.09 3.73
N PHE A 11 -7.85 3.68 2.58
CA PHE A 11 -6.77 4.39 1.90
C PHE A 11 -7.10 4.55 0.44
N ASP A 12 -6.80 5.72 -0.10
CA ASP A 12 -6.98 6.01 -1.53
C ASP A 12 -5.59 6.22 -2.11
N PHE A 13 -5.23 5.41 -3.07
CA PHE A 13 -3.89 5.43 -3.66
C PHE A 13 -3.85 6.09 -5.03
N THR A 14 -4.96 6.71 -5.44
CA THR A 14 -5.04 7.33 -6.76
C THR A 14 -4.44 8.73 -6.80
N GLU A 15 -4.30 9.35 -5.63
CA GLU A 15 -3.72 10.70 -5.56
C GLU A 15 -2.78 10.77 -4.38
N VAL A 16 -1.66 10.09 -4.49
CA VAL A 16 -0.66 10.08 -3.42
C VAL A 16 0.38 11.14 -3.72
N GLU A 17 0.57 12.05 -2.77
CA GLU A 17 1.58 13.07 -2.93
C GLU A 17 2.95 12.49 -2.62
N MET A 18 3.82 12.48 -3.62
CA MET A 18 5.14 11.90 -3.43
C MET A 18 6.20 12.77 -4.05
N GLU A 19 7.40 12.63 -3.54
CA GLU A 19 8.55 13.32 -4.07
C GLU A 19 8.97 12.69 -5.37
N VAL A 20 8.89 13.43 -6.47
CA VAL A 20 9.36 12.94 -7.77
C VAL A 20 10.80 13.40 -8.02
N SER A 21 11.24 14.44 -7.31
CA SER A 21 12.63 14.85 -7.24
C SER A 21 12.80 15.50 -5.88
N PHE A 22 14.03 15.80 -5.49
CA PHE A 22 14.28 16.28 -4.14
C PHE A 22 13.53 17.55 -3.80
N ASP A 23 13.20 18.36 -4.79
CA ASP A 23 12.52 19.62 -4.53
C ASP A 23 11.12 19.69 -5.08
N GLU A 24 10.59 18.56 -5.56
CA GLU A 24 9.33 18.56 -6.26
C GLU A 24 8.41 17.44 -5.82
N LYS A 25 7.18 17.77 -5.48
CA LYS A 25 6.17 16.77 -5.13
C LYS A 25 5.04 16.82 -6.14
N MET A 26 4.48 15.66 -6.42
CA MET A 26 3.33 15.56 -7.31
C MET A 26 2.36 14.54 -6.76
N LYS A 27 1.09 14.70 -7.12
CA LYS A 27 0.09 13.68 -6.83
C LYS A 27 0.13 12.66 -7.94
N VAL A 28 0.29 11.40 -7.58
CA VAL A 28 0.45 10.31 -8.51
C VAL A 28 -0.46 9.16 -8.12
N ASP A 29 -1.03 8.51 -9.13
CA ASP A 29 -1.79 7.28 -8.92
C ASP A 29 -0.79 6.14 -8.89
N ILE A 30 -0.53 5.60 -7.71
CA ILE A 30 0.41 4.50 -7.56
C ILE A 30 -0.29 3.21 -7.18
N SER A 31 -1.61 3.15 -7.37
CA SER A 31 -2.38 1.98 -6.98
C SER A 31 -1.96 0.73 -7.73
N GLN A 32 -1.71 0.84 -9.04
CA GLN A 32 -1.30 -0.33 -9.81
C GLN A 32 0.09 -0.80 -9.40
N THR A 33 1.00 0.12 -9.18
CA THR A 33 2.34 -0.23 -8.74
C THR A 33 2.29 -0.90 -7.37
N LEU A 34 1.52 -0.34 -6.45
CA LEU A 34 1.39 -0.91 -5.12
C LEU A 34 0.76 -2.30 -5.17
N GLY A 35 -0.31 -2.46 -5.94
CA GLY A 35 -0.95 -3.77 -6.08
C GLY A 35 0.03 -4.82 -6.58
N ASN A 36 0.81 -4.47 -7.60
CA ASN A 36 1.80 -5.40 -8.16
C ASN A 36 2.91 -5.71 -7.17
N VAL A 37 3.37 -4.71 -6.43
CA VAL A 37 4.44 -4.93 -5.45
C VAL A 37 3.98 -5.90 -4.37
N ILE A 38 2.76 -5.74 -3.88
CA ILE A 38 2.23 -6.65 -2.87
C ILE A 38 2.07 -8.05 -3.45
N HIS A 39 1.48 -8.14 -4.64
CA HIS A 39 1.24 -9.42 -5.29
C HIS A 39 2.54 -10.20 -5.48
N GLN A 40 3.60 -9.52 -5.86
CA GLN A 40 4.87 -10.16 -6.17
C GLN A 40 5.66 -10.56 -4.93
N ASN A 41 5.28 -10.05 -3.77
CA ASN A 41 6.04 -10.25 -2.54
C ASN A 41 5.28 -10.91 -1.41
N THR A 42 4.07 -11.41 -1.67
CA THR A 42 3.32 -12.09 -0.63
C THR A 42 2.91 -13.49 -1.06
N GLY A 43 2.87 -14.40 -0.09
CA GLY A 43 2.29 -15.71 -0.30
C GLY A 43 0.92 -15.84 0.38
N ASP A 44 0.45 -14.76 0.99
CA ASP A 44 -0.84 -14.77 1.69
C ASP A 44 -1.95 -14.46 0.70
N LEU A 45 -2.85 -15.40 0.50
CA LEU A 45 -3.94 -15.22 -0.47
C LEU A 45 -4.87 -14.08 -0.10
N GLY A 46 -5.10 -13.87 1.19
CA GLY A 46 -5.94 -12.74 1.62
C GLY A 46 -5.31 -11.40 1.27
N LEU A 47 -4.02 -11.27 1.46
CA LEU A 47 -3.33 -10.04 1.11
C LEU A 47 -3.28 -9.86 -0.41
N ASP A 48 -3.16 -10.96 -1.16
CA ASP A 48 -3.16 -10.89 -2.61
C ASP A 48 -4.52 -10.41 -3.14
N GLU A 49 -5.62 -10.86 -2.53
CA GLU A 49 -6.94 -10.37 -2.90
C GLU A 49 -7.05 -8.86 -2.66
N LEU A 50 -6.51 -8.41 -1.55
CA LEU A 50 -6.49 -6.98 -1.26
C LEU A 50 -5.67 -6.24 -2.30
N ALA A 51 -4.54 -6.81 -2.71
CA ALA A 51 -3.70 -6.22 -3.74
C ALA A 51 -4.46 -6.07 -5.06
N ARG A 52 -5.27 -7.06 -5.41
CA ARG A 52 -6.09 -6.98 -6.61
C ARG A 52 -7.10 -5.85 -6.53
N THR A 53 -7.71 -5.67 -5.36
CA THR A 53 -8.66 -4.58 -5.15
C THR A 53 -7.96 -3.24 -5.31
N ILE A 54 -6.78 -3.09 -4.74
CA ILE A 54 -6.00 -1.86 -4.86
C ILE A 54 -5.68 -1.60 -6.33
N TYR A 55 -5.26 -2.64 -7.05
CA TYR A 55 -4.91 -2.49 -8.45
C TYR A 55 -6.09 -2.05 -9.30
N LYS A 56 -7.25 -2.65 -9.05
CA LYS A 56 -8.44 -2.40 -9.87
C LYS A 56 -9.18 -1.13 -9.49
N GLU A 57 -9.30 -0.88 -8.19
CA GLU A 57 -10.15 0.21 -7.73
C GLU A 57 -9.38 1.46 -7.31
N GLY A 58 -8.08 1.31 -7.06
CA GLY A 58 -7.26 2.42 -6.64
C GLY A 58 -7.37 2.77 -5.18
N LYS A 59 -8.30 2.15 -4.46
CA LYS A 59 -8.55 2.42 -3.05
C LYS A 59 -9.09 1.18 -2.40
N ALA A 60 -8.95 1.08 -1.09
CA ALA A 60 -9.41 -0.10 -0.38
C ALA A 60 -9.48 0.15 1.12
N ASP A 61 -10.34 -0.63 1.79
CA ASP A 61 -10.33 -0.72 3.24
C ASP A 61 -9.33 -1.79 3.60
N ILE A 62 -8.29 -1.42 4.33
CA ILE A 62 -7.21 -2.33 4.64
C ILE A 62 -7.30 -2.76 6.09
N PRO A 63 -7.41 -4.07 6.37
CA PRO A 63 -7.38 -4.55 7.76
C PRO A 63 -6.10 -4.09 8.43
N VAL A 64 -6.23 -3.59 9.66
CA VAL A 64 -5.07 -3.00 10.33
C VAL A 64 -3.95 -4.02 10.53
N GLU A 65 -4.28 -5.30 10.59
CA GLU A 65 -3.26 -6.33 10.75
C GLU A 65 -2.39 -6.49 9.53
N TYR A 66 -2.86 -6.07 8.35
CA TYR A 66 -2.04 -6.13 7.13
C TYR A 66 -1.14 -4.91 6.96
N VAL A 67 -1.43 -3.82 7.67
CA VAL A 67 -0.65 -2.59 7.50
C VAL A 67 0.84 -2.82 7.75
N PRO A 68 1.25 -3.44 8.89
CA PRO A 68 2.68 -3.67 9.08
C PRO A 68 3.29 -4.64 8.07
N VAL A 69 2.49 -5.56 7.54
CA VAL A 69 2.98 -6.48 6.53
C VAL A 69 3.27 -5.72 5.24
N ILE A 70 2.36 -4.84 4.83
CA ILE A 70 2.56 -4.02 3.64
C ILE A 70 3.76 -3.10 3.81
N VAL A 71 3.91 -2.49 4.98
CA VAL A 71 5.06 -1.64 5.24
C VAL A 71 6.36 -2.43 5.14
N SER A 72 6.37 -3.66 5.66
CA SER A 72 7.55 -4.51 5.54
C SER A 72 7.89 -4.81 4.09
N ILE A 73 6.87 -5.09 3.27
CA ILE A 73 7.09 -5.33 1.85
C ILE A 73 7.68 -4.10 1.19
N LEU A 74 7.17 -2.92 1.53
CA LEU A 74 7.68 -1.68 0.95
C LEU A 74 9.12 -1.42 1.32
N LYS A 75 9.55 -1.89 2.50
CA LYS A 75 10.92 -1.68 2.94
C LYS A 75 11.90 -2.66 2.31
N MET A 76 11.43 -3.68 1.63
CA MET A 76 12.30 -4.65 1.00
C MET A 76 13.00 -4.05 -0.21
N PRO A 77 14.31 -4.24 -0.34
CA PRO A 77 15.03 -3.68 -1.50
C PRO A 77 14.55 -4.22 -2.84
N GLN A 78 14.04 -5.45 -2.84
CA GLN A 78 13.59 -6.05 -4.09
C GLN A 78 12.22 -5.59 -4.53
N SER A 79 11.48 -4.87 -3.71
CA SER A 79 10.18 -4.38 -4.17
C SER A 79 10.40 -3.25 -5.17
N LEU A 80 9.75 -3.40 -6.33
CA LEU A 80 10.04 -2.53 -7.48
C LEU A 80 9.20 -1.26 -7.44
N MET A 81 9.60 -0.33 -6.62
CA MET A 81 8.93 0.95 -6.50
C MET A 81 9.96 2.01 -6.15
N ALA A 82 9.82 3.19 -6.72
CA ALA A 82 10.73 4.28 -6.45
C ALA A 82 10.69 4.68 -4.97
N ALA A 83 11.82 5.14 -4.46
CA ALA A 83 11.93 5.50 -3.05
C ALA A 83 10.91 6.55 -2.62
N GLY A 84 10.62 7.53 -3.48
CA GLY A 84 9.62 8.55 -3.17
C GLY A 84 8.25 7.95 -2.92
N GLY A 85 7.87 6.95 -3.73
CA GLY A 85 6.60 6.27 -3.56
C GLY A 85 6.56 5.45 -2.28
N LYS A 86 7.65 4.71 -2.00
CA LYS A 86 7.74 3.92 -0.78
C LYS A 86 7.60 4.81 0.46
N ARG A 87 8.31 5.93 0.45
CA ARG A 87 8.31 6.84 1.59
C ARG A 87 6.92 7.43 1.82
N ALA A 88 6.27 7.86 0.73
CA ALA A 88 4.94 8.44 0.83
C ALA A 88 3.94 7.42 1.39
N LEU A 89 4.01 6.18 0.90
CA LEU A 89 3.09 5.14 1.36
C LEU A 89 3.33 4.76 2.82
N ILE A 90 4.59 4.66 3.22
CA ILE A 90 4.92 4.34 4.60
C ILE A 90 4.38 5.42 5.52
N GLU A 91 4.47 6.68 5.12
CA GLU A 91 3.91 7.76 5.91
C GLU A 91 2.40 7.68 6.01
N MET A 92 1.73 7.34 4.90
CA MET A 92 0.29 7.15 4.91
C MET A 92 -0.13 6.06 5.88
N PHE A 93 0.58 4.94 5.86
CA PHE A 93 0.22 3.80 6.69
C PHE A 93 0.52 4.03 8.16
N ASN A 94 1.40 4.96 8.47
CA ASN A 94 1.76 5.26 9.85
C ASN A 94 0.93 6.37 10.49
N GLN A 95 -0.01 6.93 9.78
CA GLN A 95 -0.87 7.97 10.34
C GLN A 95 -2.04 7.43 11.12
#